data_e6f1b3f4d65e95591eeb83f858cb8f53
#
_entry.id   e6f1b3f4d65e95591eeb83f858cb8f53
#
_cell.length_a   1.000
_cell.length_b   1.000
_cell.length_c   1.000
_cell.angle_alpha   90.00
_cell.angle_beta   90.00
_cell.angle_gamma   90.00
#
_symmetry.space_group_name_H-M   'P 1'
#
loop_
_entity.id
_entity.type
_entity.pdbx_description
1 polymer ?
#
loop_
_entity_poly.entity_id
_entity_poly.type
_entity_poly.pdbx_seq_one_letter_code
_entity_poly.pdbx_strand_id
1 'polypeptide(L)'
;MPDQPDSTTDGQPQPSLAARLRAARVAAGLTQQAAADALGVSRPLLVAIEKGARETRPEELLVLARLYGRSIHELARPAPPLEAFGTQFRAALAAAPEAGQLQGTVDELERLGDDYLELARLAGATLPRRYPAVTDITGLDPQQAAEDLASNERNRLGLGDGPVLSLRELLDEDVGVRVFAPQLPSHVAGAFVYAEPLGGTIAVNANHPYERQRWTLAHEYGHFLSSRNRSEVTVLRRWERVPAAERFADSFAAHFLMPRAGLHRRFHSLSRDRDGDVTAADLLQLAHSYRVSLQAMILRLEDLRLLPAGSFDRLRDLGFRPSEAEQLLGLPRPAPDQTLLPPRYRYLAAELYVRAEITEGQLARFLRLDRVNARRVVEELTGSQDVGPDGDVVPLRLAEGAR
;
A
#
# COMPACT_ATOMS: atom_id res chain seq x y z
N MET A 1 -19.83 -23.85 -40.66
CA MET A 1 -18.70 -23.69 -39.75
C MET A 1 -17.96 -22.44 -40.16
N PRO A 2 -18.03 -21.34 -39.41
CA PRO A 2 -17.12 -20.21 -39.59
C PRO A 2 -16.00 -20.27 -38.56
N ASP A 3 -14.80 -19.99 -39.09
CA ASP A 3 -13.51 -19.84 -38.41
C ASP A 3 -13.57 -19.02 -37.14
N GLN A 4 -13.02 -19.53 -36.06
CA GLN A 4 -12.63 -18.77 -34.89
C GLN A 4 -11.29 -18.08 -35.18
N PRO A 5 -11.14 -16.79 -34.89
CA PRO A 5 -9.82 -16.16 -34.93
C PRO A 5 -9.05 -16.55 -33.67
N ASP A 6 -7.88 -17.13 -33.90
CA ASP A 6 -6.81 -17.32 -32.92
C ASP A 6 -6.50 -16.00 -32.19
N SER A 7 -6.81 -15.93 -30.91
CA SER A 7 -6.31 -14.88 -30.02
C SER A 7 -4.88 -15.20 -29.60
N THR A 8 -3.93 -14.90 -30.47
CA THR A 8 -2.52 -14.79 -30.09
C THR A 8 -2.36 -13.59 -29.17
N THR A 9 -2.29 -13.85 -27.87
CA THR A 9 -1.84 -12.92 -26.85
C THR A 9 -0.40 -12.55 -27.18
N ASP A 10 -0.18 -11.32 -27.62
CA ASP A 10 1.12 -10.71 -27.88
C ASP A 10 1.89 -10.60 -26.55
N GLY A 11 2.55 -11.69 -26.14
CA GLY A 11 3.48 -11.73 -25.04
C GLY A 11 4.78 -11.08 -25.48
N GLN A 12 5.10 -9.89 -25.00
CA GLN A 12 6.45 -9.35 -25.15
C GLN A 12 7.46 -10.37 -24.65
N PRO A 13 8.54 -10.68 -25.41
CA PRO A 13 9.51 -11.66 -25.00
C PRO A 13 10.19 -11.25 -23.69
N GLN A 14 10.15 -12.15 -22.71
CA GLN A 14 10.74 -11.92 -21.38
C GLN A 14 12.25 -11.67 -21.50
N PRO A 15 12.82 -10.70 -20.75
CA PRO A 15 14.24 -10.40 -20.82
C PRO A 15 15.07 -11.63 -20.40
N SER A 16 16.08 -11.96 -21.19
CA SER A 16 17.00 -13.07 -20.91
C SER A 16 17.81 -12.80 -19.63
N LEU A 17 18.41 -13.86 -19.04
CA LEU A 17 19.35 -13.71 -17.92
C LEU A 17 20.45 -12.68 -18.24
N ALA A 18 20.98 -12.73 -19.46
CA ALA A 18 22.00 -11.79 -19.94
C ALA A 18 21.52 -10.31 -19.88
N ALA A 19 20.30 -10.07 -20.33
CA ALA A 19 19.70 -8.72 -20.26
C ALA A 19 19.52 -8.26 -18.81
N ARG A 20 19.09 -9.15 -17.90
CA ARG A 20 18.94 -8.83 -16.47
C ARG A 20 20.27 -8.55 -15.77
N LEU A 21 21.32 -9.33 -16.08
CA LEU A 21 22.66 -9.08 -15.56
C LEU A 21 23.19 -7.71 -15.99
N ARG A 22 22.99 -7.35 -17.27
CA ARG A 22 23.36 -6.03 -17.79
C ARG A 22 22.59 -4.91 -17.07
N ALA A 23 21.28 -5.05 -16.93
CA ALA A 23 20.44 -4.06 -16.22
C ALA A 23 20.86 -3.89 -14.76
N ALA A 24 21.12 -4.99 -14.04
CA ALA A 24 21.57 -4.96 -12.65
C ALA A 24 22.93 -4.27 -12.49
N ARG A 25 23.89 -4.50 -13.40
CA ARG A 25 25.18 -3.80 -13.39
C ARG A 25 25.02 -2.30 -13.59
N VAL A 26 24.19 -1.90 -14.56
CA VAL A 26 23.94 -0.46 -14.84
C VAL A 26 23.27 0.20 -13.62
N ALA A 27 22.29 -0.45 -13.01
CA ALA A 27 21.63 0.02 -11.79
C ALA A 27 22.61 0.14 -10.60
N ALA A 28 23.62 -0.74 -10.51
CA ALA A 28 24.68 -0.64 -9.52
C ALA A 28 25.76 0.42 -9.84
N GLY A 29 25.61 1.16 -10.95
CA GLY A 29 26.58 2.19 -11.37
C GLY A 29 27.95 1.65 -11.81
N LEU A 30 28.05 0.34 -12.10
CA LEU A 30 29.32 -0.30 -12.39
C LEU A 30 29.63 -0.33 -13.90
N THR A 31 30.90 -0.09 -14.24
CA THR A 31 31.39 -0.30 -15.61
C THR A 31 31.56 -1.78 -15.91
N GLN A 32 31.55 -2.13 -17.21
CA GLN A 32 31.85 -3.50 -17.62
C GLN A 32 33.25 -3.96 -17.20
N GLN A 33 34.22 -3.03 -17.16
CA GLN A 33 35.57 -3.35 -16.71
C GLN A 33 35.57 -3.68 -15.22
N ALA A 34 34.97 -2.85 -14.38
CA ALA A 34 34.90 -3.07 -12.94
C ALA A 34 34.21 -4.39 -12.59
N ALA A 35 33.14 -4.74 -13.28
CA ALA A 35 32.44 -6.01 -13.07
C ALA A 35 33.26 -7.22 -13.55
N ALA A 36 33.99 -7.09 -14.67
CA ALA A 36 34.89 -8.13 -15.15
C ALA A 36 36.06 -8.38 -14.19
N ASP A 37 36.65 -7.32 -13.67
CA ASP A 37 37.76 -7.40 -12.69
C ASP A 37 37.30 -8.09 -11.40
N ALA A 38 36.10 -7.73 -10.88
CA ALA A 38 35.53 -8.36 -9.70
C ALA A 38 35.18 -9.84 -9.92
N LEU A 39 34.79 -10.22 -11.14
CA LEU A 39 34.51 -11.60 -11.52
C LEU A 39 35.79 -12.42 -11.82
N GLY A 40 36.96 -11.74 -11.95
CA GLY A 40 38.22 -12.37 -12.31
C GLY A 40 38.28 -12.82 -13.78
N VAL A 41 37.55 -12.15 -14.68
CA VAL A 41 37.48 -12.47 -16.11
C VAL A 41 37.86 -11.28 -16.99
N SER A 42 38.11 -11.51 -18.26
CA SER A 42 38.35 -10.43 -19.21
C SER A 42 37.05 -9.68 -19.53
N ARG A 43 37.16 -8.36 -19.78
CA ARG A 43 36.00 -7.53 -20.19
C ARG A 43 35.24 -8.13 -21.40
N PRO A 44 35.89 -8.63 -22.49
CA PRO A 44 35.19 -9.29 -23.59
C PRO A 44 34.33 -10.47 -23.14
N LEU A 45 34.77 -11.21 -22.12
CA LEU A 45 34.03 -12.36 -21.59
C LEU A 45 32.76 -11.90 -20.86
N LEU A 46 32.85 -10.83 -20.03
CA LEU A 46 31.67 -10.24 -19.40
C LEU A 46 30.69 -9.70 -20.44
N VAL A 47 31.18 -9.05 -21.49
CA VAL A 47 30.35 -8.58 -22.62
C VAL A 47 29.62 -9.76 -23.30
N ALA A 48 30.29 -10.90 -23.49
CA ALA A 48 29.68 -12.11 -24.05
C ALA A 48 28.56 -12.66 -23.12
N ILE A 49 28.77 -12.64 -21.81
CA ILE A 49 27.74 -13.00 -20.81
C ILE A 49 26.54 -12.05 -20.93
N GLU A 50 26.74 -10.72 -20.94
CA GLU A 50 25.69 -9.72 -21.02
C GLU A 50 24.96 -9.67 -22.36
N LYS A 51 25.53 -10.24 -23.42
CA LYS A 51 24.89 -10.41 -24.73
C LYS A 51 24.21 -11.77 -24.90
N GLY A 52 24.37 -12.68 -23.92
CA GLY A 52 23.85 -14.04 -24.03
C GLY A 52 24.62 -14.93 -25.01
N ALA A 53 25.79 -14.48 -25.48
CA ALA A 53 26.70 -15.25 -26.36
C ALA A 53 27.47 -16.34 -25.60
N ARG A 54 27.45 -16.27 -24.25
CA ARG A 54 28.02 -17.27 -23.35
C ARG A 54 27.08 -17.44 -22.15
N GLU A 55 26.84 -18.68 -21.75
CA GLU A 55 26.10 -18.99 -20.52
C GLU A 55 26.87 -18.58 -19.28
N THR A 56 26.16 -18.04 -18.30
CA THR A 56 26.71 -17.67 -17.00
C THR A 56 26.79 -18.91 -16.12
N ARG A 57 27.96 -19.22 -15.58
CA ARG A 57 28.15 -20.33 -14.64
C ARG A 57 27.51 -19.98 -13.28
N PRO A 58 27.07 -20.99 -12.50
CA PRO A 58 26.48 -20.75 -11.17
C PRO A 58 27.38 -19.94 -10.23
N GLU A 59 28.68 -20.20 -10.24
CA GLU A 59 29.67 -19.48 -9.42
C GLU A 59 29.81 -18.02 -9.85
N GLU A 60 29.78 -17.75 -11.15
CA GLU A 60 29.83 -16.40 -11.72
C GLU A 60 28.57 -15.63 -11.36
N LEU A 61 27.41 -16.28 -11.42
CA LEU A 61 26.12 -15.69 -11.03
C LEU A 61 26.11 -15.28 -9.55
N LEU A 62 26.70 -16.11 -8.67
CA LEU A 62 26.86 -15.80 -7.24
C LEU A 62 27.70 -14.53 -7.02
N VAL A 63 28.83 -14.41 -7.71
CA VAL A 63 29.73 -13.25 -7.60
C VAL A 63 29.05 -12.01 -8.13
N LEU A 64 28.42 -12.08 -9.31
CA LEU A 64 27.71 -10.96 -9.94
C LEU A 64 26.50 -10.51 -9.11
N ALA A 65 25.76 -11.45 -8.52
CA ALA A 65 24.64 -11.14 -7.64
C ALA A 65 25.08 -10.30 -6.42
N ARG A 66 26.16 -10.72 -5.75
CA ARG A 66 26.74 -9.98 -4.62
C ARG A 66 27.25 -8.61 -5.04
N LEU A 67 27.97 -8.56 -6.16
CA LEU A 67 28.57 -7.33 -6.68
C LEU A 67 27.51 -6.28 -7.05
N TYR A 68 26.37 -6.72 -7.61
CA TYR A 68 25.27 -5.84 -8.02
C TYR A 68 24.24 -5.57 -6.91
N GLY A 69 24.45 -6.14 -5.70
CA GLY A 69 23.49 -6.03 -4.60
C GLY A 69 22.14 -6.66 -4.89
N ARG A 70 22.12 -7.72 -5.72
CA ARG A 70 20.91 -8.47 -6.11
C ARG A 70 20.97 -9.91 -5.60
N SER A 71 19.81 -10.50 -5.33
CA SER A 71 19.77 -11.93 -5.04
C SER A 71 19.94 -12.74 -6.34
N ILE A 72 20.50 -13.97 -6.22
CA ILE A 72 20.58 -14.89 -7.37
C ILE A 72 19.20 -15.13 -7.96
N HIS A 73 18.20 -15.20 -7.08
CA HIS A 73 16.83 -15.43 -7.44
C HIS A 73 16.25 -14.31 -8.32
N GLU A 74 16.52 -13.04 -8.01
CA GLU A 74 16.16 -11.90 -8.87
C GLU A 74 16.80 -11.98 -10.24
N LEU A 75 18.08 -12.37 -10.29
CA LEU A 75 18.80 -12.47 -11.56
C LEU A 75 18.39 -13.70 -12.39
N ALA A 76 18.12 -14.84 -11.77
CA ALA A 76 17.71 -16.06 -12.46
C ALA A 76 16.25 -16.09 -12.91
N ARG A 77 15.43 -15.17 -12.39
CA ARG A 77 13.99 -15.14 -12.61
C ARG A 77 13.62 -14.92 -14.09
N PRO A 78 12.67 -15.70 -14.65
CA PRO A 78 12.18 -15.49 -16.01
C PRO A 78 11.20 -14.33 -16.16
N ALA A 79 10.66 -13.78 -15.05
CA ALA A 79 9.69 -12.68 -15.10
C ALA A 79 10.37 -11.33 -15.46
N PRO A 80 9.72 -10.46 -16.25
CA PRO A 80 10.25 -9.14 -16.54
C PRO A 80 10.37 -8.34 -15.24
N PRO A 81 11.44 -7.55 -15.06
CA PRO A 81 11.50 -6.59 -13.96
C PRO A 81 10.35 -5.59 -14.07
N LEU A 82 9.85 -5.12 -12.92
CA LEU A 82 8.84 -4.05 -12.85
C LEU A 82 9.47 -2.68 -13.17
N GLU A 83 10.16 -2.55 -14.30
CA GLU A 83 10.79 -1.28 -14.71
C GLU A 83 9.75 -0.14 -14.76
N ALA A 84 8.51 -0.45 -15.18
CA ALA A 84 7.42 0.50 -15.20
C ALA A 84 7.04 1.00 -13.79
N PHE A 85 7.09 0.14 -12.78
CA PHE A 85 6.78 0.50 -11.39
C PHE A 85 7.79 1.48 -10.81
N GLY A 86 9.07 1.16 -10.83
CA GLY A 86 10.12 2.03 -10.31
C GLY A 86 10.29 3.31 -11.12
N THR A 87 10.11 3.25 -12.43
CA THR A 87 10.16 4.45 -13.28
C THR A 87 9.02 5.41 -12.93
N GLN A 88 7.82 4.92 -12.75
CA GLN A 88 6.67 5.75 -12.34
C GLN A 88 6.86 6.30 -10.92
N PHE A 89 7.32 5.46 -9.99
CA PHE A 89 7.57 5.87 -8.61
C PHE A 89 8.71 6.90 -8.52
N ARG A 90 9.79 6.71 -9.30
CA ARG A 90 10.88 7.72 -9.43
C ARG A 90 10.41 9.02 -10.03
N ALA A 91 9.63 8.96 -11.11
CA ALA A 91 9.08 10.16 -11.75
C ALA A 91 8.16 10.92 -10.78
N ALA A 92 7.35 10.19 -10.04
CA ALA A 92 6.50 10.76 -9.02
C ALA A 92 7.31 11.40 -7.88
N LEU A 93 8.33 10.72 -7.35
CA LEU A 93 9.20 11.22 -6.29
C LEU A 93 10.22 12.28 -6.77
N ALA A 94 10.55 12.33 -8.06
CA ALA A 94 11.46 13.37 -8.63
C ALA A 94 10.96 14.80 -8.39
N ALA A 95 9.66 14.98 -8.18
CA ALA A 95 9.06 16.24 -7.81
C ALA A 95 9.25 16.60 -6.31
N ALA A 96 9.70 15.65 -5.48
CA ALA A 96 9.94 15.89 -4.06
C ALA A 96 11.34 16.50 -3.83
N PRO A 97 11.49 17.44 -2.89
CA PRO A 97 12.80 17.79 -2.37
C PRO A 97 13.53 16.53 -1.92
N GLU A 98 14.84 16.42 -2.16
CA GLU A 98 15.65 15.26 -1.73
C GLU A 98 15.37 13.92 -2.45
N ALA A 99 14.91 13.98 -3.71
CA ALA A 99 14.65 12.78 -4.52
C ALA A 99 15.81 11.76 -4.55
N GLY A 100 17.05 12.21 -4.41
CA GLY A 100 18.23 11.34 -4.34
C GLY A 100 18.26 10.44 -3.09
N GLN A 101 17.67 10.84 -1.97
CA GLN A 101 17.60 10.04 -0.74
C GLN A 101 16.55 8.93 -0.83
N LEU A 102 15.60 9.05 -1.76
CA LEU A 102 14.49 8.10 -1.94
C LEU A 102 14.84 6.95 -2.88
N GLN A 103 15.98 7.00 -3.57
CA GLN A 103 16.36 5.97 -4.55
C GLN A 103 16.42 4.57 -3.91
N GLY A 104 17.02 4.45 -2.74
CA GLY A 104 17.09 3.17 -2.03
C GLY A 104 15.71 2.60 -1.65
N THR A 105 14.77 3.48 -1.28
CA THR A 105 13.39 3.08 -0.97
C THR A 105 12.65 2.63 -2.22
N VAL A 106 12.83 3.31 -3.34
CA VAL A 106 12.24 2.91 -4.63
C VAL A 106 12.76 1.54 -5.06
N ASP A 107 14.08 1.35 -5.01
CA ASP A 107 14.70 0.08 -5.35
C ASP A 107 14.23 -1.07 -4.45
N GLU A 108 13.96 -0.79 -3.16
CA GLU A 108 13.38 -1.78 -2.25
C GLU A 108 11.92 -2.08 -2.57
N LEU A 109 11.11 -1.08 -2.87
CA LEU A 109 9.72 -1.29 -3.28
C LEU A 109 9.61 -2.08 -4.60
N GLU A 110 10.53 -1.85 -5.55
CA GLU A 110 10.62 -2.66 -6.78
C GLU A 110 10.89 -4.13 -6.44
N ARG A 111 11.88 -4.40 -5.60
CA ARG A 111 12.20 -5.76 -5.14
C ARG A 111 11.02 -6.42 -4.43
N LEU A 112 10.32 -5.68 -3.59
CA LEU A 112 9.13 -6.18 -2.88
C LEU A 112 7.98 -6.48 -3.84
N GLY A 113 7.78 -5.67 -4.87
CA GLY A 113 6.81 -5.95 -5.93
C GLY A 113 7.12 -7.23 -6.68
N ASP A 114 8.39 -7.42 -7.04
CA ASP A 114 8.88 -8.66 -7.66
C ASP A 114 8.67 -9.88 -6.75
N ASP A 115 9.03 -9.77 -5.48
CA ASP A 115 8.84 -10.83 -4.51
C ASP A 115 7.36 -11.17 -4.31
N TYR A 116 6.47 -10.17 -4.38
CA TYR A 116 5.02 -10.40 -4.30
C TYR A 116 4.51 -11.24 -5.48
N LEU A 117 4.94 -10.90 -6.69
CA LEU A 117 4.59 -11.68 -7.89
C LEU A 117 5.13 -13.11 -7.81
N GLU A 118 6.32 -13.29 -7.25
CA GLU A 118 6.89 -14.60 -7.05
C GLU A 118 6.08 -15.43 -6.05
N LEU A 119 5.75 -14.85 -4.88
CA LEU A 119 4.91 -15.53 -3.89
C LEU A 119 3.55 -15.93 -4.48
N ALA A 120 2.90 -15.02 -5.24
CA ALA A 120 1.65 -15.34 -5.92
C ALA A 120 1.80 -16.49 -6.92
N ARG A 121 2.88 -16.49 -7.71
CA ARG A 121 3.17 -17.56 -8.66
C ARG A 121 3.43 -18.91 -7.98
N LEU A 122 4.24 -18.93 -6.91
CA LEU A 122 4.52 -20.13 -6.14
C LEU A 122 3.25 -20.69 -5.51
N ALA A 123 2.42 -19.84 -4.93
CA ALA A 123 1.16 -20.24 -4.33
C ALA A 123 0.07 -20.61 -5.36
N GLY A 124 0.31 -20.47 -6.65
CA GLY A 124 -0.72 -20.63 -7.69
C GLY A 124 -1.89 -19.65 -7.52
N ALA A 125 -1.66 -18.54 -6.80
CA ALA A 125 -2.68 -17.56 -6.47
C ALA A 125 -2.74 -16.44 -7.50
N THR A 126 -3.95 -16.09 -7.93
CA THR A 126 -4.18 -14.87 -8.71
C THR A 126 -4.26 -13.67 -7.78
N LEU A 127 -3.55 -12.60 -8.12
CA LEU A 127 -3.66 -11.35 -7.38
C LEU A 127 -5.02 -10.68 -7.71
N PRO A 128 -5.86 -10.38 -6.71
CA PRO A 128 -7.14 -9.76 -6.96
C PRO A 128 -6.97 -8.37 -7.58
N ARG A 129 -7.90 -8.02 -8.49
CA ARG A 129 -7.97 -6.71 -9.17
C ARG A 129 -9.45 -6.37 -9.36
N ARG A 130 -10.13 -6.10 -8.26
CA ARG A 130 -11.56 -5.78 -8.26
C ARG A 130 -11.78 -4.27 -8.37
N TYR A 131 -11.10 -3.66 -9.34
CA TYR A 131 -11.13 -2.22 -9.54
C TYR A 131 -12.42 -1.80 -10.21
N PRO A 132 -13.08 -0.72 -9.74
CA PRO A 132 -14.15 -0.09 -10.51
C PRO A 132 -13.57 0.59 -11.76
N ALA A 133 -14.43 1.00 -12.68
CA ALA A 133 -14.04 1.85 -13.80
C ALA A 133 -13.44 3.16 -13.29
N VAL A 134 -12.47 3.72 -14.03
CA VAL A 134 -11.91 5.05 -13.71
C VAL A 134 -13.00 6.10 -13.89
N THR A 135 -13.18 6.95 -12.90
CA THR A 135 -14.14 8.05 -12.93
C THR A 135 -13.45 9.30 -13.47
N ASP A 136 -13.89 9.77 -14.63
CA ASP A 136 -13.41 11.05 -15.17
C ASP A 136 -14.05 12.21 -14.39
N ILE A 137 -13.21 12.98 -13.72
CA ILE A 137 -13.64 14.17 -12.93
C ILE A 137 -13.44 15.48 -13.69
N THR A 138 -13.06 15.43 -14.96
CA THR A 138 -12.77 16.64 -15.78
C THR A 138 -14.05 17.48 -15.94
N GLY A 139 -13.98 18.74 -15.53
CA GLY A 139 -15.09 19.68 -15.64
C GLY A 139 -16.19 19.50 -14.57
N LEU A 140 -16.06 18.56 -13.65
CA LEU A 140 -16.96 18.37 -12.52
C LEU A 140 -16.56 19.25 -11.34
N ASP A 141 -17.51 19.54 -10.45
CA ASP A 141 -17.18 20.05 -9.11
C ASP A 141 -16.46 18.96 -8.31
N PRO A 142 -15.22 19.20 -7.85
CA PRO A 142 -14.42 18.18 -7.20
C PRO A 142 -15.04 17.63 -5.90
N GLN A 143 -15.76 18.46 -5.14
CA GLN A 143 -16.38 18.03 -3.88
C GLN A 143 -17.58 17.12 -4.12
N GLN A 144 -18.45 17.52 -5.05
CA GLN A 144 -19.62 16.72 -5.41
C GLN A 144 -19.21 15.38 -6.05
N ALA A 145 -18.27 15.41 -7.00
CA ALA A 145 -17.76 14.20 -7.64
C ALA A 145 -17.12 13.24 -6.61
N ALA A 146 -16.43 13.77 -5.62
CA ALA A 146 -15.81 13.00 -4.54
C ALA A 146 -16.86 12.37 -3.61
N GLU A 147 -17.91 13.11 -3.23
CA GLU A 147 -19.01 12.58 -2.40
C GLU A 147 -19.75 11.43 -3.12
N ASP A 148 -20.05 11.63 -4.40
CA ASP A 148 -20.74 10.62 -5.20
C ASP A 148 -19.88 9.36 -5.37
N LEU A 149 -18.59 9.53 -5.71
CA LEU A 149 -17.68 8.40 -5.86
C LEU A 149 -17.45 7.67 -4.55
N ALA A 150 -17.24 8.39 -3.44
CA ALA A 150 -17.06 7.77 -2.13
C ALA A 150 -18.29 6.97 -1.71
N SER A 151 -19.50 7.49 -1.96
CA SER A 151 -20.76 6.80 -1.67
C SER A 151 -20.92 5.54 -2.52
N ASN A 152 -20.66 5.62 -3.82
CA ASN A 152 -20.71 4.49 -4.74
C ASN A 152 -19.71 3.41 -4.35
N GLU A 153 -18.49 3.81 -4.00
CA GLU A 153 -17.43 2.88 -3.61
C GLU A 153 -17.73 2.20 -2.27
N ARG A 154 -18.23 2.94 -1.29
CA ARG A 154 -18.71 2.35 -0.03
C ARG A 154 -19.83 1.33 -0.25
N ASN A 155 -20.77 1.63 -1.14
CA ASN A 155 -21.84 0.70 -1.51
C ASN A 155 -21.29 -0.55 -2.21
N ARG A 156 -20.36 -0.37 -3.16
CA ARG A 156 -19.71 -1.48 -3.87
C ARG A 156 -18.98 -2.43 -2.92
N LEU A 157 -18.33 -1.87 -1.90
CA LEU A 157 -17.56 -2.62 -0.90
C LEU A 157 -18.41 -3.08 0.30
N GLY A 158 -19.72 -2.79 0.32
CA GLY A 158 -20.61 -3.21 1.40
C GLY A 158 -20.31 -2.57 2.77
N LEU A 159 -19.68 -1.39 2.80
CA LEU A 159 -19.21 -0.75 4.04
C LEU A 159 -20.32 -0.07 4.84
N GLY A 160 -21.50 0.14 4.24
CA GLY A 160 -22.57 0.91 4.86
C GLY A 160 -22.11 2.34 5.20
N ASP A 161 -22.60 2.90 6.30
CA ASP A 161 -22.31 4.25 6.74
C ASP A 161 -21.53 4.33 8.09
N GLY A 162 -20.99 3.21 8.53
CA GLY A 162 -20.11 3.11 9.69
C GLY A 162 -18.65 3.47 9.38
N PRO A 163 -17.79 3.49 10.41
CA PRO A 163 -16.34 3.67 10.23
C PRO A 163 -15.73 2.46 9.48
N VAL A 164 -14.72 2.74 8.65
CA VAL A 164 -13.87 1.71 8.05
C VAL A 164 -12.75 1.41 9.03
N LEU A 165 -12.75 0.24 9.66
CA LEU A 165 -11.78 -0.08 10.70
C LEU A 165 -10.43 -0.53 10.13
N SER A 166 -10.43 -1.42 9.15
CA SER A 166 -9.24 -2.04 8.56
C SER A 166 -9.07 -1.60 7.10
N LEU A 167 -8.71 -0.31 6.91
CA LEU A 167 -8.61 0.27 5.56
C LEU A 167 -7.53 -0.39 4.70
N ARG A 168 -6.40 -0.74 5.31
CA ARG A 168 -5.27 -1.34 4.60
C ARG A 168 -5.64 -2.73 4.07
N GLU A 169 -6.24 -3.55 4.91
CA GLU A 169 -6.74 -4.89 4.57
C GLU A 169 -7.82 -4.79 3.49
N LEU A 170 -8.77 -3.87 3.65
CA LEU A 170 -9.83 -3.63 2.66
C LEU A 170 -9.24 -3.32 1.27
N LEU A 171 -8.24 -2.44 1.20
CA LEU A 171 -7.60 -2.09 -0.06
C LEU A 171 -6.82 -3.27 -0.66
N ASP A 172 -6.08 -4.01 0.15
CA ASP A 172 -5.24 -5.12 -0.33
C ASP A 172 -6.06 -6.36 -0.70
N GLU A 173 -7.05 -6.74 0.11
CA GLU A 173 -7.79 -7.99 -0.05
C GLU A 173 -9.05 -7.86 -0.89
N ASP A 174 -9.87 -6.82 -0.64
CA ASP A 174 -11.17 -6.66 -1.31
C ASP A 174 -11.05 -5.89 -2.62
N VAL A 175 -10.22 -4.85 -2.67
CA VAL A 175 -9.99 -4.06 -3.88
C VAL A 175 -8.88 -4.64 -4.73
N GLY A 176 -7.80 -5.09 -4.08
CA GLY A 176 -6.60 -5.57 -4.73
C GLY A 176 -5.61 -4.45 -5.06
N VAL A 177 -5.58 -3.40 -4.26
CA VAL A 177 -4.55 -2.36 -4.26
C VAL A 177 -3.52 -2.71 -3.19
N ARG A 178 -2.26 -2.91 -3.58
CA ARG A 178 -1.16 -3.33 -2.68
C ARG A 178 -0.70 -2.15 -1.85
N VAL A 179 -0.68 -2.31 -0.53
CA VAL A 179 -0.30 -1.23 0.38
C VAL A 179 1.01 -1.55 1.07
N PHE A 180 2.07 -0.84 0.68
CA PHE A 180 3.36 -0.86 1.36
C PHE A 180 3.48 0.32 2.30
N ALA A 181 4.19 0.13 3.43
CA ALA A 181 4.45 1.21 4.38
C ALA A 181 5.96 1.41 4.59
N PRO A 182 6.67 1.99 3.59
CA PRO A 182 8.08 2.34 3.74
C PRO A 182 8.26 3.52 4.69
N GLN A 183 9.47 3.61 5.28
CA GLN A 183 9.90 4.82 5.97
C GLN A 183 10.26 5.89 4.94
N LEU A 184 9.52 6.98 4.93
CA LEU A 184 9.73 8.09 4.02
C LEU A 184 10.07 9.37 4.80
N PRO A 185 10.68 10.38 4.18
CA PRO A 185 10.84 11.70 4.77
C PRO A 185 9.48 12.29 5.19
N SER A 186 9.47 13.10 6.24
CA SER A 186 8.24 13.62 6.85
C SER A 186 7.36 14.45 5.92
N HIS A 187 7.94 15.04 4.88
CA HIS A 187 7.22 15.84 3.88
C HIS A 187 6.56 14.99 2.77
N VAL A 188 6.90 13.71 2.65
CA VAL A 188 6.26 12.76 1.73
C VAL A 188 5.21 11.97 2.51
N ALA A 189 3.94 12.14 2.15
CA ALA A 189 2.87 11.44 2.83
C ALA A 189 2.63 10.04 2.26
N GLY A 190 2.60 9.94 0.95
CA GLY A 190 2.38 8.71 0.22
C GLY A 190 2.53 8.90 -1.29
N ALA A 191 2.29 7.83 -2.00
CA ALA A 191 2.25 7.83 -3.45
C ALA A 191 1.45 6.63 -3.95
N PHE A 192 0.74 6.79 -5.07
CA PHE A 192 0.20 5.64 -5.77
C PHE A 192 0.85 5.45 -7.13
N VAL A 193 0.87 4.20 -7.59
CA VAL A 193 1.36 3.79 -8.90
C VAL A 193 0.47 2.68 -9.44
N TYR A 194 0.23 2.66 -10.74
CA TYR A 194 -0.38 1.55 -11.42
C TYR A 194 0.57 0.97 -12.45
N ALA A 195 1.03 -0.25 -12.26
CA ALA A 195 1.96 -0.91 -13.17
C ALA A 195 1.65 -2.40 -13.31
N GLU A 196 1.58 -2.89 -14.56
CA GLU A 196 1.48 -4.31 -14.83
C GLU A 196 2.83 -5.01 -14.59
N PRO A 197 2.86 -6.25 -14.08
CA PRO A 197 1.72 -7.09 -13.71
C PRO A 197 1.25 -6.96 -12.26
N LEU A 198 1.83 -6.08 -11.43
CA LEU A 198 1.50 -5.96 -10.01
C LEU A 198 0.12 -5.32 -9.79
N GLY A 199 -0.28 -4.37 -10.64
CA GLY A 199 -1.51 -3.61 -10.52
C GLY A 199 -1.37 -2.36 -9.66
N GLY A 200 -2.48 -1.91 -9.07
CA GLY A 200 -2.51 -0.74 -8.19
C GLY A 200 -1.66 -0.95 -6.93
N THR A 201 -0.82 0.02 -6.63
CA THR A 201 0.08 -0.02 -5.48
C THR A 201 0.10 1.35 -4.82
N ILE A 202 -0.06 1.39 -3.50
CA ILE A 202 0.09 2.59 -2.67
C ILE A 202 1.26 2.37 -1.72
N ALA A 203 2.15 3.36 -1.65
CA ALA A 203 3.12 3.48 -0.58
C ALA A 203 2.67 4.57 0.39
N VAL A 204 2.56 4.26 1.68
CA VAL A 204 2.19 5.21 2.74
C VAL A 204 3.35 5.36 3.72
N ASN A 205 3.62 6.57 4.18
CA ASN A 205 4.74 6.83 5.08
C ASN A 205 4.54 6.20 6.47
N ALA A 206 5.33 5.17 6.79
CA ALA A 206 5.31 4.49 8.09
C ALA A 206 5.66 5.41 9.28
N ASN A 207 6.35 6.53 9.04
CA ASN A 207 6.74 7.49 10.08
C ASN A 207 5.62 8.46 10.48
N HIS A 208 4.49 8.45 9.76
CA HIS A 208 3.36 9.32 10.08
C HIS A 208 2.45 8.68 11.15
N PRO A 209 1.74 9.50 11.95
CA PRO A 209 0.73 9.00 12.87
C PRO A 209 -0.34 8.16 12.16
N TYR A 210 -0.95 7.23 12.89
CA TYR A 210 -1.91 6.27 12.35
C TYR A 210 -3.07 6.93 11.58
N GLU A 211 -3.68 7.97 12.14
CA GLU A 211 -4.80 8.69 11.53
C GLU A 211 -4.37 9.36 10.21
N ARG A 212 -3.12 9.84 10.16
CA ARG A 212 -2.57 10.45 8.95
C ARG A 212 -2.25 9.40 7.88
N GLN A 213 -1.74 8.23 8.27
CA GLN A 213 -1.55 7.11 7.33
C GLN A 213 -2.88 6.72 6.69
N ARG A 214 -3.94 6.61 7.49
CA ARG A 214 -5.28 6.28 7.00
C ARG A 214 -5.84 7.33 6.04
N TRP A 215 -5.67 8.62 6.40
CA TRP A 215 -6.07 9.71 5.51
C TRP A 215 -5.34 9.63 4.18
N THR A 216 -4.02 9.46 4.21
CA THR A 216 -3.20 9.31 3.02
C THR A 216 -3.64 8.11 2.18
N LEU A 217 -3.91 6.95 2.79
CA LEU A 217 -4.41 5.77 2.06
C LEU A 217 -5.73 6.06 1.35
N ALA A 218 -6.67 6.73 2.00
CA ALA A 218 -7.94 7.10 1.38
C ALA A 218 -7.76 8.14 0.27
N HIS A 219 -6.86 9.10 0.46
CA HIS A 219 -6.50 10.14 -0.50
C HIS A 219 -5.88 9.53 -1.78
N GLU A 220 -4.85 8.69 -1.62
CA GLU A 220 -4.21 7.98 -2.75
C GLU A 220 -5.19 7.03 -3.46
N TYR A 221 -6.13 6.45 -2.71
CA TYR A 221 -7.18 5.67 -3.30
C TYR A 221 -8.14 6.52 -4.14
N GLY A 222 -8.44 7.75 -3.72
CA GLY A 222 -9.17 8.73 -4.52
C GLY A 222 -8.51 9.02 -5.87
N HIS A 223 -7.21 9.26 -5.87
CA HIS A 223 -6.41 9.40 -7.09
C HIS A 223 -6.44 8.14 -7.95
N PHE A 224 -6.28 6.97 -7.36
CA PHE A 224 -6.36 5.69 -8.06
C PHE A 224 -7.71 5.51 -8.77
N LEU A 225 -8.81 5.93 -8.17
CA LEU A 225 -10.15 5.80 -8.74
C LEU A 225 -10.44 6.82 -9.85
N SER A 226 -9.80 7.99 -9.82
CA SER A 226 -10.03 9.08 -10.77
C SER A 226 -8.97 9.19 -11.87
N SER A 227 -7.73 8.76 -11.60
CA SER A 227 -6.60 8.99 -12.50
C SER A 227 -5.60 7.82 -12.53
N ARG A 228 -6.09 6.58 -12.49
CA ARG A 228 -5.28 5.36 -12.39
C ARG A 228 -4.06 5.32 -13.33
N ASN A 229 -4.18 5.88 -14.52
CA ASN A 229 -3.13 5.86 -15.53
C ASN A 229 -2.08 6.97 -15.34
N ARG A 230 -2.22 7.81 -14.31
CA ARG A 230 -1.27 8.86 -13.95
C ARG A 230 -0.78 8.59 -12.55
N SER A 231 0.50 8.23 -12.43
CA SER A 231 1.13 8.07 -11.11
C SER A 231 1.32 9.43 -10.46
N GLU A 232 0.90 9.58 -9.22
CA GLU A 232 1.01 10.81 -8.46
C GLU A 232 1.70 10.55 -7.12
N VAL A 233 2.42 11.56 -6.60
CA VAL A 233 3.00 11.55 -5.25
C VAL A 233 2.42 12.67 -4.44
N THR A 234 1.83 12.34 -3.32
CA THR A 234 1.36 13.32 -2.36
C THR A 234 2.53 13.84 -1.53
N VAL A 235 3.04 14.99 -1.94
CA VAL A 235 4.00 15.78 -1.19
C VAL A 235 3.25 16.87 -0.45
N LEU A 236 3.52 17.03 0.84
CA LEU A 236 2.93 18.08 1.66
C LEU A 236 3.46 19.44 1.21
N ARG A 237 2.76 20.05 0.26
CA ARG A 237 3.08 21.37 -0.26
C ARG A 237 2.07 22.39 0.24
N ARG A 238 2.53 23.61 0.51
CA ARG A 238 1.65 24.77 0.62
C ARG A 238 1.42 25.26 -0.80
N TRP A 239 0.23 25.02 -1.32
CA TRP A 239 -0.18 25.51 -2.62
C TRP A 239 -0.79 26.92 -2.48
N GLU A 240 -0.44 27.83 -3.38
CA GLU A 240 -1.18 29.09 -3.53
C GLU A 240 -2.61 28.81 -4.03
N ARG A 241 -2.76 27.81 -4.90
CA ARG A 241 -4.05 27.30 -5.37
C ARG A 241 -3.98 25.80 -5.50
N VAL A 242 -4.80 25.09 -4.69
CA VAL A 242 -4.84 23.64 -4.70
C VAL A 242 -5.44 23.12 -6.03
N PRO A 243 -4.77 22.21 -6.77
CA PRO A 243 -5.30 21.61 -7.98
C PRO A 243 -6.65 20.91 -7.77
N ALA A 244 -7.47 20.81 -8.81
CA ALA A 244 -8.78 20.16 -8.72
C ALA A 244 -8.67 18.68 -8.31
N ALA A 245 -7.65 17.98 -8.80
CA ALA A 245 -7.38 16.59 -8.46
C ALA A 245 -7.09 16.41 -6.96
N GLU A 246 -6.28 17.28 -6.38
CA GLU A 246 -5.97 17.26 -4.95
C GLU A 246 -7.20 17.56 -4.08
N ARG A 247 -7.99 18.58 -4.47
CA ARG A 247 -9.26 18.88 -3.79
C ARG A 247 -10.25 17.72 -3.85
N PHE A 248 -10.29 17.04 -4.99
CA PHE A 248 -11.10 15.84 -5.16
C PHE A 248 -10.62 14.72 -4.23
N ALA A 249 -9.31 14.41 -4.21
CA ALA A 249 -8.75 13.33 -3.39
C ALA A 249 -8.93 13.59 -1.89
N ASP A 250 -8.72 14.82 -1.43
CA ASP A 250 -8.98 15.22 -0.04
C ASP A 250 -10.46 15.10 0.31
N SER A 251 -11.34 15.56 -0.56
CA SER A 251 -12.79 15.44 -0.38
C SER A 251 -13.23 13.97 -0.40
N PHE A 252 -12.69 13.15 -1.32
CA PHE A 252 -12.94 11.72 -1.35
C PHE A 252 -12.53 11.06 -0.03
N ALA A 253 -11.33 11.32 0.48
CA ALA A 253 -10.87 10.79 1.75
C ALA A 253 -11.83 11.15 2.91
N ALA A 254 -12.27 12.39 2.97
CA ALA A 254 -13.24 12.86 3.98
C ALA A 254 -14.57 12.09 3.89
N HIS A 255 -15.15 11.98 2.69
CA HIS A 255 -16.44 11.31 2.49
C HIS A 255 -16.35 9.79 2.64
N PHE A 256 -15.23 9.20 2.21
CA PHE A 256 -15.00 7.75 2.32
C PHE A 256 -14.80 7.31 3.75
N LEU A 257 -13.98 8.03 4.54
CA LEU A 257 -13.73 7.72 5.95
C LEU A 257 -14.87 8.14 6.86
N MET A 258 -15.58 9.24 6.55
CA MET A 258 -16.58 9.88 7.38
C MET A 258 -17.87 10.17 6.57
N PRO A 259 -18.66 9.11 6.23
CA PRO A 259 -19.84 9.26 5.40
C PRO A 259 -20.92 10.13 6.09
N ARG A 260 -21.53 11.01 5.32
CA ARG A 260 -22.55 11.99 5.80
C ARG A 260 -23.63 11.34 6.66
N ALA A 261 -24.28 10.29 6.17
CA ALA A 261 -25.41 9.65 6.83
C ALA A 261 -25.03 9.08 8.21
N GLY A 262 -23.88 8.42 8.31
CA GLY A 262 -23.36 7.87 9.56
C GLY A 262 -23.02 8.95 10.58
N LEU A 263 -22.36 10.02 10.15
CA LEU A 263 -22.03 11.14 11.02
C LEU A 263 -23.27 11.88 11.52
N HIS A 264 -24.24 12.17 10.63
CA HIS A 264 -25.50 12.81 11.06
C HIS A 264 -26.21 12.00 12.15
N ARG A 265 -26.38 10.70 11.98
CA ARG A 265 -27.03 9.87 12.99
C ARG A 265 -26.29 9.86 14.31
N ARG A 266 -24.98 9.65 14.28
CA ARG A 266 -24.14 9.58 15.49
C ARG A 266 -24.07 10.93 16.22
N PHE A 267 -23.89 12.02 15.47
CA PHE A 267 -23.84 13.37 16.04
C PHE A 267 -25.19 13.76 16.66
N HIS A 268 -26.29 13.48 16.00
CA HIS A 268 -27.62 13.77 16.56
C HIS A 268 -27.97 12.89 17.76
N SER A 269 -27.49 11.63 17.82
CA SER A 269 -27.63 10.83 19.04
C SER A 269 -26.84 11.45 20.17
N LEU A 270 -25.58 11.78 19.93
CA LEU A 270 -24.70 12.45 20.90
C LEU A 270 -25.29 13.76 21.45
N SER A 271 -25.78 14.62 20.52
CA SER A 271 -26.38 15.90 20.87
C SER A 271 -27.63 15.73 21.75
N ARG A 272 -28.48 14.72 21.44
CA ARG A 272 -29.66 14.42 22.30
C ARG A 272 -29.26 13.92 23.69
N ASP A 273 -28.26 13.04 23.74
CA ASP A 273 -27.78 12.48 25.02
C ASP A 273 -27.10 13.53 25.92
N ARG A 274 -26.79 14.69 25.36
CA ARG A 274 -26.14 15.85 26.02
C ARG A 274 -27.03 17.09 26.09
N ASP A 275 -28.31 16.97 25.80
CA ASP A 275 -29.25 18.13 25.79
C ASP A 275 -28.76 19.31 24.90
N GLY A 276 -27.98 19.01 23.87
CA GLY A 276 -27.37 19.98 22.95
C GLY A 276 -25.94 20.40 23.30
N ASP A 277 -25.44 20.12 24.50
CA ASP A 277 -24.11 20.53 24.99
C ASP A 277 -23.01 19.53 24.57
N VAL A 278 -22.70 19.48 23.28
CA VAL A 278 -21.63 18.64 22.75
C VAL A 278 -20.26 19.21 23.12
N THR A 279 -19.44 18.43 23.80
CA THR A 279 -18.12 18.83 24.31
C THR A 279 -16.97 18.41 23.37
N ALA A 280 -15.78 18.99 23.57
CA ALA A 280 -14.57 18.57 22.85
C ALA A 280 -14.21 17.09 23.12
N ALA A 281 -14.51 16.56 24.30
CA ALA A 281 -14.33 15.17 24.67
C ALA A 281 -15.23 14.24 23.84
N ASP A 282 -16.48 14.63 23.62
CA ASP A 282 -17.43 13.88 22.80
C ASP A 282 -16.97 13.84 21.32
N LEU A 283 -16.48 14.97 20.81
CA LEU A 283 -15.92 15.05 19.45
C LEU A 283 -14.66 14.20 19.30
N LEU A 284 -13.82 14.13 20.34
CA LEU A 284 -12.63 13.30 20.36
C LEU A 284 -12.99 11.81 20.36
N GLN A 285 -14.00 11.38 21.14
CA GLN A 285 -14.51 10.01 21.12
C GLN A 285 -15.10 9.65 19.75
N LEU A 286 -15.82 10.59 19.12
CA LEU A 286 -16.36 10.41 17.78
C LEU A 286 -15.21 10.24 16.75
N ALA A 287 -14.19 11.11 16.80
CA ALA A 287 -13.02 11.03 15.95
C ALA A 287 -12.28 9.68 16.13
N HIS A 288 -12.10 9.24 17.37
CA HIS A 288 -11.51 7.96 17.72
C HIS A 288 -12.31 6.78 17.13
N SER A 289 -13.65 6.81 17.22
CA SER A 289 -14.50 5.76 16.66
C SER A 289 -14.38 5.62 15.15
N TYR A 290 -14.12 6.72 14.43
CA TYR A 290 -13.86 6.75 12.99
C TYR A 290 -12.38 6.56 12.63
N ARG A 291 -11.50 6.52 13.65
CA ARG A 291 -10.03 6.41 13.46
C ARG A 291 -9.47 7.52 12.58
N VAL A 292 -9.92 8.74 12.81
CA VAL A 292 -9.45 9.98 12.17
C VAL A 292 -8.99 10.98 13.23
N SER A 293 -8.22 11.98 12.82
CA SER A 293 -7.82 13.05 13.75
C SER A 293 -9.01 13.90 14.19
N LEU A 294 -8.94 14.47 15.40
CA LEU A 294 -9.94 15.42 15.88
C LEU A 294 -10.13 16.57 14.90
N GLN A 295 -9.06 17.10 14.34
CA GLN A 295 -9.12 18.15 13.32
C GLN A 295 -9.96 17.71 12.11
N ALA A 296 -9.68 16.55 11.55
CA ALA A 296 -10.43 16.04 10.40
C ALA A 296 -11.91 15.84 10.72
N MET A 297 -12.22 15.34 11.91
CA MET A 297 -13.61 15.17 12.38
C MET A 297 -14.33 16.50 12.51
N ILE A 298 -13.74 17.50 13.17
CA ILE A 298 -14.36 18.81 13.36
C ILE A 298 -14.59 19.51 12.02
N LEU A 299 -13.57 19.55 11.14
CA LEU A 299 -13.70 20.15 9.82
C LEU A 299 -14.81 19.48 9.00
N ARG A 300 -14.94 18.14 9.11
CA ARG A 300 -16.03 17.41 8.46
C ARG A 300 -17.40 17.75 9.02
N LEU A 301 -17.53 17.93 10.34
CA LEU A 301 -18.79 18.33 10.99
C LEU A 301 -19.16 19.79 10.65
N GLU A 302 -18.18 20.67 10.49
CA GLU A 302 -18.38 22.04 9.99
C GLU A 302 -18.89 22.03 8.54
N ASP A 303 -18.27 21.24 7.67
CA ASP A 303 -18.69 21.06 6.29
C ASP A 303 -20.14 20.53 6.19
N LEU A 304 -20.52 19.62 7.06
CA LEU A 304 -21.88 19.11 7.22
C LEU A 304 -22.85 20.08 7.92
N ARG A 305 -22.38 21.25 8.37
CA ARG A 305 -23.14 22.23 9.14
C ARG A 305 -23.71 21.69 10.47
N LEU A 306 -23.06 20.67 11.02
CA LEU A 306 -23.37 20.12 12.34
C LEU A 306 -22.66 20.88 13.46
N LEU A 307 -21.55 21.53 13.13
CA LEU A 307 -20.84 22.47 13.98
C LEU A 307 -20.72 23.83 13.26
N PRO A 308 -20.65 24.94 14.03
CA PRO A 308 -20.36 26.26 13.48
C PRO A 308 -18.97 26.30 12.83
N ALA A 309 -18.83 27.01 11.71
CA ALA A 309 -17.52 27.22 11.08
C ALA A 309 -16.50 27.83 12.05
N GLY A 310 -15.24 27.40 11.98
CA GLY A 310 -14.15 27.83 12.84
C GLY A 310 -14.17 27.19 14.24
N SER A 311 -14.93 26.11 14.46
CA SER A 311 -14.95 25.38 15.74
C SER A 311 -13.59 24.80 16.09
N PHE A 312 -12.84 24.28 15.09
CA PHE A 312 -11.50 23.79 15.33
C PHE A 312 -10.53 24.91 15.72
N ASP A 313 -10.58 26.07 15.06
CA ASP A 313 -9.74 27.21 15.41
C ASP A 313 -10.04 27.72 16.82
N ARG A 314 -11.31 27.79 17.21
CA ARG A 314 -11.70 28.14 18.58
C ARG A 314 -11.14 27.18 19.63
N LEU A 315 -11.20 25.86 19.38
CA LEU A 315 -10.63 24.88 20.30
C LEU A 315 -9.12 25.04 20.44
N ARG A 316 -8.44 25.28 19.33
CA ARG A 316 -6.98 25.52 19.31
C ARG A 316 -6.64 26.81 20.09
N ASP A 317 -7.37 27.90 19.88
CA ASP A 317 -7.15 29.20 20.53
C ASP A 317 -7.42 29.13 22.03
N LEU A 318 -8.32 28.24 22.48
CA LEU A 318 -8.54 27.90 23.88
C LEU A 318 -7.45 27.01 24.48
N GLY A 319 -6.42 26.63 23.69
CA GLY A 319 -5.31 25.80 24.15
C GLY A 319 -5.66 24.31 24.32
N PHE A 320 -6.74 23.83 23.68
CA PHE A 320 -7.10 22.41 23.75
C PHE A 320 -6.02 21.51 23.14
N ARG A 321 -5.61 20.50 23.90
CA ARG A 321 -4.56 19.56 23.50
C ARG A 321 -5.15 18.16 23.34
N PRO A 322 -5.39 17.71 22.10
CA PRO A 322 -6.02 16.42 21.84
C PRO A 322 -5.30 15.24 22.52
N SER A 323 -3.97 15.22 22.49
CA SER A 323 -3.18 14.13 23.07
C SER A 323 -3.32 13.98 24.58
N GLU A 324 -3.42 15.10 25.29
CA GLU A 324 -3.66 15.11 26.74
C GLU A 324 -5.09 14.65 27.05
N ALA A 325 -6.06 15.10 26.27
CA ALA A 325 -7.46 14.70 26.42
C ALA A 325 -7.67 13.20 26.11
N GLU A 326 -7.02 12.65 25.10
CA GLU A 326 -7.03 11.21 24.79
C GLU A 326 -6.54 10.38 25.98
N GLN A 327 -5.45 10.80 26.64
CA GLN A 327 -4.92 10.12 27.82
C GLN A 327 -5.91 10.20 29.00
N LEU A 328 -6.49 11.36 29.25
CA LEU A 328 -7.47 11.54 30.33
C LEU A 328 -8.75 10.72 30.12
N LEU A 329 -9.16 10.56 28.87
CA LEU A 329 -10.33 9.76 28.50
C LEU A 329 -10.03 8.27 28.39
N GLY A 330 -8.77 7.85 28.58
CA GLY A 330 -8.37 6.46 28.43
C GLY A 330 -8.55 5.92 27.00
N LEU A 331 -8.53 6.80 25.99
CA LEU A 331 -8.66 6.38 24.59
C LEU A 331 -7.34 5.77 24.11
N PRO A 332 -7.34 4.51 23.69
CA PRO A 332 -6.12 3.89 23.18
C PRO A 332 -5.72 4.57 21.87
N ARG A 333 -4.50 5.09 21.81
CA ARG A 333 -3.94 5.60 20.56
C ARG A 333 -3.42 4.41 19.75
N PRO A 334 -4.01 4.11 18.58
CA PRO A 334 -3.47 3.07 17.73
C PRO A 334 -2.03 3.39 17.37
N ALA A 335 -1.13 2.41 17.51
CA ALA A 335 0.23 2.56 17.02
C ALA A 335 0.21 2.75 15.50
N PRO A 336 1.13 3.56 14.94
CA PRO A 336 1.31 3.61 13.49
C PRO A 336 1.52 2.20 12.94
N ASP A 337 0.88 1.87 11.83
CA ASP A 337 1.17 0.63 11.15
C ASP A 337 2.53 0.74 10.44
N GLN A 338 3.55 0.21 11.09
CA GLN A 338 4.94 0.20 10.59
C GLN A 338 5.26 -1.08 9.79
N THR A 339 4.29 -1.95 9.59
CA THR A 339 4.48 -3.17 8.81
C THR A 339 4.68 -2.82 7.34
N LEU A 340 5.92 -2.95 6.86
CA LEU A 340 6.30 -2.60 5.48
C LEU A 340 5.45 -3.33 4.43
N LEU A 341 5.16 -4.61 4.66
CA LEU A 341 4.59 -5.53 3.68
C LEU A 341 3.07 -5.52 3.69
N PRO A 342 2.41 -5.65 2.53
CA PRO A 342 0.96 -5.82 2.44
C PRO A 342 0.48 -7.06 3.22
N PRO A 343 -0.75 -7.06 3.78
CA PRO A 343 -1.31 -8.21 4.51
C PRO A 343 -1.28 -9.50 3.68
N ARG A 344 -1.79 -9.47 2.46
CA ARG A 344 -1.82 -10.64 1.58
C ARG A 344 -0.43 -11.17 1.22
N TYR A 345 0.56 -10.29 1.07
CA TYR A 345 1.95 -10.70 0.86
C TYR A 345 2.45 -11.58 2.01
N ARG A 346 2.19 -11.14 3.25
CA ARG A 346 2.58 -11.87 4.46
C ARG A 346 1.87 -13.21 4.56
N TYR A 347 0.57 -13.26 4.25
CA TYR A 347 -0.20 -14.50 4.19
C TYR A 347 0.35 -15.48 3.17
N LEU A 348 0.64 -15.05 1.95
CA LEU A 348 1.21 -15.91 0.92
C LEU A 348 2.56 -16.49 1.35
N ALA A 349 3.43 -15.68 1.95
CA ALA A 349 4.72 -16.16 2.45
C ALA A 349 4.55 -17.18 3.59
N ALA A 350 3.65 -16.93 4.54
CA ALA A 350 3.35 -17.84 5.64
C ALA A 350 2.72 -19.15 5.12
N GLU A 351 1.75 -19.08 4.22
CA GLU A 351 1.08 -20.23 3.60
C GLU A 351 2.08 -21.16 2.89
N LEU A 352 2.95 -20.58 2.05
CA LEU A 352 3.98 -21.34 1.32
C LEU A 352 4.98 -22.01 2.28
N TYR A 353 5.31 -21.36 3.38
CA TYR A 353 6.17 -21.96 4.40
C TYR A 353 5.49 -23.11 5.12
N VAL A 354 4.23 -22.97 5.54
CA VAL A 354 3.44 -24.03 6.17
C VAL A 354 3.27 -25.24 5.24
N ARG A 355 3.12 -25.00 3.92
CA ARG A 355 3.08 -26.05 2.90
C ARG A 355 4.44 -26.65 2.58
N ALA A 356 5.52 -26.19 3.20
CA ALA A 356 6.90 -26.61 2.93
C ALA A 356 7.35 -26.34 1.48
N GLU A 357 6.72 -25.39 0.77
CA GLU A 357 7.08 -24.98 -0.60
C GLU A 357 8.23 -23.96 -0.60
N ILE A 358 8.45 -23.27 0.52
CA ILE A 358 9.61 -22.41 0.74
C ILE A 358 10.31 -22.77 2.04
N THR A 359 11.62 -22.57 2.07
CA THR A 359 12.45 -22.80 3.27
C THR A 359 12.32 -21.65 4.25
N GLU A 360 12.70 -21.88 5.52
CA GLU A 360 12.78 -20.82 6.55
C GLU A 360 13.68 -19.65 6.12
N GLY A 361 14.77 -19.92 5.42
CA GLY A 361 15.63 -18.87 4.88
C GLY A 361 14.97 -18.03 3.79
N GLN A 362 14.14 -18.66 2.95
CA GLN A 362 13.33 -17.95 1.95
C GLN A 362 12.21 -17.14 2.61
N LEU A 363 11.53 -17.70 3.62
CA LEU A 363 10.54 -16.98 4.42
C LEU A 363 11.15 -15.71 5.04
N ALA A 364 12.29 -15.85 5.72
CA ALA A 364 13.01 -14.72 6.33
C ALA A 364 13.39 -13.64 5.29
N ARG A 365 13.83 -14.07 4.11
CA ARG A 365 14.13 -13.17 2.99
C ARG A 365 12.89 -12.41 2.50
N PHE A 366 11.79 -13.12 2.25
CA PHE A 366 10.54 -12.51 1.80
C PHE A 366 10.00 -11.52 2.84
N LEU A 367 9.98 -11.90 4.10
CA LEU A 367 9.45 -11.05 5.16
C LEU A 367 10.39 -9.91 5.58
N ARG A 368 11.63 -9.86 5.06
CA ARG A 368 12.67 -8.89 5.48
C ARG A 368 12.96 -8.96 6.99
N LEU A 369 12.91 -10.16 7.55
CA LEU A 369 13.10 -10.45 8.97
C LEU A 369 14.22 -11.48 9.16
N ASP A 370 14.75 -11.55 10.37
CA ASP A 370 15.51 -12.73 10.76
C ASP A 370 14.59 -13.96 10.90
N ARG A 371 15.19 -15.16 10.97
CA ARG A 371 14.45 -16.42 11.01
C ARG A 371 13.51 -16.54 12.20
N VAL A 372 13.92 -16.02 13.38
CA VAL A 372 13.12 -16.10 14.60
C VAL A 372 11.87 -15.24 14.48
N ASN A 373 12.03 -13.99 14.04
CA ASN A 373 10.92 -13.08 13.82
C ASN A 373 10.02 -13.53 12.66
N ALA A 374 10.60 -14.12 11.60
CA ALA A 374 9.82 -14.68 10.50
C ALA A 374 8.89 -15.82 10.95
N ARG A 375 9.37 -16.74 11.82
CA ARG A 375 8.53 -17.79 12.42
C ARG A 375 7.42 -17.22 13.30
N ARG A 376 7.72 -16.19 14.11
CA ARG A 376 6.71 -15.51 14.93
C ARG A 376 5.58 -14.95 14.08
N VAL A 377 5.89 -14.32 12.92
CA VAL A 377 4.87 -13.85 11.98
C VAL A 377 3.98 -15.01 11.50
N VAL A 378 4.54 -16.18 11.20
CA VAL A 378 3.75 -17.35 10.84
C VAL A 378 2.86 -17.78 11.98
N GLU A 379 3.38 -17.88 13.19
CA GLU A 379 2.60 -18.23 14.39
C GLU A 379 1.45 -17.25 14.64
N GLU A 380 1.70 -15.93 14.50
CA GLU A 380 0.67 -14.89 14.62
C GLU A 380 -0.43 -15.04 13.55
N LEU A 381 -0.06 -15.35 12.31
CA LEU A 381 -1.02 -15.49 11.20
C LEU A 381 -1.78 -16.81 11.21
N THR A 382 -1.19 -17.88 11.75
CA THR A 382 -1.79 -19.22 11.77
C THR A 382 -2.40 -19.58 13.14
N GLY A 383 -1.82 -19.09 14.23
CA GLY A 383 -2.22 -19.41 15.60
C GLY A 383 -3.50 -18.73 16.06
N SER A 384 -3.97 -17.68 15.39
CA SER A 384 -5.23 -17.00 15.75
C SER A 384 -6.50 -17.76 15.33
N GLN A 385 -6.38 -18.88 14.61
CA GLN A 385 -7.53 -19.65 14.13
C GLN A 385 -8.01 -20.72 15.11
N ASP A 386 -7.26 -21.04 16.16
CA ASP A 386 -7.42 -22.30 16.88
C ASP A 386 -7.64 -22.20 18.40
N VAL A 387 -7.93 -21.04 18.97
CA VAL A 387 -7.98 -20.92 20.44
C VAL A 387 -9.39 -20.67 20.95
N GLY A 388 -10.03 -21.71 21.49
CA GLY A 388 -11.12 -21.56 22.44
C GLY A 388 -10.61 -21.00 23.79
N PRO A 389 -11.50 -20.62 24.73
CA PRO A 389 -11.14 -19.99 26.01
C PRO A 389 -10.13 -20.80 26.86
N ASP A 390 -10.00 -22.09 26.61
CA ASP A 390 -9.13 -23.03 27.34
C ASP A 390 -7.92 -23.50 26.50
N GLY A 391 -7.65 -22.87 25.35
CA GLY A 391 -6.54 -23.25 24.47
C GLY A 391 -6.82 -24.42 23.53
N ASP A 392 -8.02 -24.96 23.55
CA ASP A 392 -8.44 -26.10 22.70
C ASP A 392 -8.98 -25.58 21.34
N VAL A 393 -8.64 -26.32 20.27
CA VAL A 393 -9.21 -26.14 18.94
C VAL A 393 -10.71 -26.40 18.98
N VAL A 394 -11.53 -25.39 18.75
CA VAL A 394 -12.98 -25.56 18.61
C VAL A 394 -13.32 -25.73 17.12
N PRO A 395 -13.45 -26.96 16.61
CA PRO A 395 -13.81 -27.17 15.22
C PRO A 395 -15.26 -26.71 14.98
N LEU A 396 -15.43 -25.66 14.20
CA LEU A 396 -16.74 -25.25 13.67
C LEU A 396 -17.15 -26.28 12.62
N ARG A 397 -17.84 -27.35 13.05
CA ARG A 397 -18.50 -28.26 12.11
C ARG A 397 -19.73 -27.55 11.56
N LEU A 398 -19.58 -26.96 10.39
CA LEU A 398 -20.75 -26.58 9.59
C LEU A 398 -21.52 -27.88 9.34
N ALA A 399 -22.78 -27.94 9.80
CA ALA A 399 -23.63 -29.11 9.63
C ALA A 399 -23.63 -29.49 8.13
N GLU A 400 -23.24 -30.74 7.85
CA GLU A 400 -23.49 -31.37 6.57
C GLU A 400 -25.01 -31.47 6.42
N GLY A 401 -25.64 -30.59 5.67
CA GLY A 401 -27.07 -30.68 5.42
C GLY A 401 -27.76 -29.39 5.01
N ALA A 402 -27.29 -28.76 3.95
CA ALA A 402 -28.15 -27.93 3.11
C ALA A 402 -27.72 -28.14 1.64
N ARG A 403 -28.26 -29.24 1.09
CA ARG A 403 -28.38 -29.41 -0.36
C ARG A 403 -29.65 -28.75 -0.83
#